data_4089da1d9ea932e0f65dceef66afa205
#
_entry.id   4089da1d9ea932e0f65dceef66afa205
#
_cell.length_a   1.000
_cell.length_b   1.000
_cell.length_c   1.000
_cell.angle_alpha   90.00
_cell.angle_beta   90.00
_cell.angle_gamma   90.00
#
_symmetry.space_group_name_H-M   'P 1'
#
loop_
_entity.id
_entity.type
_entity.pdbx_description
1 polymer ?
#
loop_
_entity_poly.entity_id
_entity_poly.type
_entity_poly.pdbx_seq_one_letter_code
_entity_poly.pdbx_strand_id
1 'polypeptide(L)' 'MPRFNVQHPVTKEWRCFSTIVDDYVTDWMDEERYQRWRLEQYGKQAGEIRDANLMDYEEAEQRIADRKQWYAEEEGET' A
#
# COMPACT_ATOMS: atom_id res chain seq x y z
N MET A 1 -8.04 6.30 -8.80
CA MET A 1 -7.23 6.75 -7.64
C MET A 1 -5.96 5.93 -7.57
N PRO A 2 -4.80 6.55 -7.34
CA PRO A 2 -3.51 5.84 -7.35
C PRO A 2 -3.22 5.14 -6.01
N ARG A 3 -4.23 4.54 -5.40
CA ARG A 3 -4.08 3.79 -4.16
C ARG A 3 -4.51 2.35 -4.36
N PHE A 4 -3.77 1.44 -3.75
CA PHE A 4 -3.98 0.00 -3.87
C PHE A 4 -3.98 -0.65 -2.51
N ASN A 5 -4.74 -1.74 -2.39
CA ASN A 5 -4.75 -2.56 -1.17
C ASN A 5 -3.73 -3.67 -1.34
N VAL A 6 -2.83 -3.81 -0.37
CA VAL A 6 -1.78 -4.83 -0.39
C VAL A 6 -1.99 -5.77 0.80
N GLN A 7 -2.03 -7.07 0.54
CA GLN A 7 -2.16 -8.08 1.58
C GLN A 7 -0.83 -8.78 1.81
N HIS A 8 -0.41 -8.89 3.05
CA HIS A 8 0.79 -9.63 3.41
C HIS A 8 0.56 -11.13 3.15
N PRO A 9 1.49 -11.83 2.48
CA PRO A 9 1.27 -13.24 2.10
C PRO A 9 1.30 -14.21 3.26
N VAL A 10 1.92 -13.84 4.38
CA VAL A 10 2.04 -14.71 5.56
C VAL A 10 1.03 -14.32 6.64
N THR A 11 1.04 -13.06 7.08
CA THR A 11 0.17 -12.60 8.18
C THR A 11 -1.25 -12.33 7.74
N LYS A 12 -1.49 -12.15 6.43
CA LYS A 12 -2.78 -11.80 5.85
C LYS A 12 -3.30 -10.42 6.26
N GLU A 13 -2.43 -9.62 6.85
CA GLU A 13 -2.76 -8.23 7.16
C GLU A 13 -2.77 -7.36 5.91
N TRP A 14 -3.38 -6.19 6.00
CA TRP A 14 -3.55 -5.30 4.87
C TRP A 14 -2.87 -3.96 5.11
N ARG A 15 -2.39 -3.36 4.02
CA ARG A 15 -1.84 -2.01 3.99
C ARG A 15 -2.32 -1.30 2.74
N CYS A 16 -2.35 0.04 2.81
CA CYS A 16 -2.65 0.85 1.63
C CYS A 16 -1.35 1.39 1.03
N PHE A 17 -1.18 1.16 -0.25
CA PHE A 17 -0.02 1.65 -1.01
C PHE A 17 -0.45 2.80 -1.91
N SER A 18 0.35 3.87 -1.97
CA SER A 18 0.09 5.01 -2.85
C SER A 18 1.17 5.10 -3.93
N THR A 19 0.74 5.11 -5.19
CA THR A 19 1.67 5.28 -6.31
C THR A 19 2.18 6.71 -6.45
N ILE A 20 1.53 7.67 -5.78
CA ILE A 20 2.00 9.06 -5.78
C ILE A 20 3.30 9.16 -5.00
N VAL A 21 3.36 8.53 -3.83
CA VAL A 21 4.56 8.55 -2.99
C VAL A 21 5.40 7.28 -3.11
N ASP A 22 4.92 6.28 -3.84
CA ASP A 22 5.54 4.96 -4.00
C ASP A 22 5.89 4.32 -2.66
N ASP A 23 4.96 4.38 -1.72
CA ASP A 23 5.14 3.84 -0.39
C ASP A 23 3.79 3.55 0.24
N TYR A 24 3.81 2.87 1.38
CA TYR A 24 2.61 2.62 2.16
C TYR A 24 2.18 3.89 2.89
N VAL A 25 0.87 4.11 2.97
CA VAL A 25 0.31 5.25 3.70
C VAL A 25 -0.29 4.83 5.05
N THR A 26 -0.31 3.52 5.34
CA THR A 26 -0.80 2.98 6.61
C THR A 26 0.16 1.92 7.13
N ASP A 27 -0.04 1.51 8.39
CA ASP A 27 0.61 0.33 8.96
C ASP A 27 -0.17 -0.92 8.59
N TRP A 28 0.41 -2.10 8.87
CA TRP A 28 -0.27 -3.37 8.70
C TRP A 28 -1.45 -3.46 9.66
N MET A 29 -2.62 -3.83 9.14
CA MET A 29 -3.84 -3.98 9.92
C MET A 29 -4.53 -5.28 9.54
N ASP A 30 -5.26 -5.88 10.49
CA ASP A 30 -6.09 -7.02 10.15
C ASP A 30 -7.22 -6.57 9.20
N GLU A 31 -7.90 -7.53 8.57
CA GLU A 31 -8.91 -7.24 7.56
C GLU A 31 -10.03 -6.36 8.12
N GLU A 32 -10.51 -6.64 9.32
CA GLU A 32 -11.60 -5.90 9.95
C GLU A 32 -11.20 -4.44 10.21
N ARG A 33 -10.03 -4.22 10.78
CA ARG A 33 -9.54 -2.86 11.05
C ARG A 33 -9.28 -2.11 9.75
N TYR A 34 -8.72 -2.77 8.76
CA TYR A 34 -8.42 -2.16 7.47
C TYR A 34 -9.71 -1.76 6.74
N GLN A 35 -10.73 -2.63 6.76
CA GLN A 35 -12.01 -2.30 6.15
C GLN A 35 -12.66 -1.11 6.86
N ARG A 36 -12.57 -1.04 8.18
CA ARG A 36 -13.07 0.10 8.95
C ARG A 36 -12.35 1.38 8.57
N TRP A 37 -11.02 1.32 8.44
CA TRP A 37 -10.22 2.46 8.00
C TRP A 37 -10.64 2.93 6.62
N ARG A 38 -10.86 2.00 5.69
CA ARG A 38 -11.30 2.35 4.34
C ARG A 38 -12.68 3.04 4.35
N LEU A 39 -13.59 2.55 5.16
CA LEU A 39 -14.91 3.17 5.31
C LEU A 39 -14.81 4.59 5.87
N GLU A 40 -13.91 4.84 6.79
CA GLU A 40 -13.66 6.16 7.33
C GLU A 40 -13.07 7.10 6.28
N GLN A 41 -12.18 6.58 5.42
CA GLN A 41 -11.53 7.40 4.40
C GLN A 41 -12.42 7.67 3.19
N TYR A 42 -13.17 6.70 2.75
CA TYR A 42 -13.91 6.77 1.48
C TYR A 42 -15.43 6.71 1.64
N GLY A 43 -15.93 6.45 2.84
CA GLY A 43 -17.36 6.30 3.08
C GLY A 43 -17.93 5.08 2.37
N LYS A 44 -19.17 5.19 1.95
CA LYS A 44 -19.88 4.08 1.29
C LYS A 44 -19.24 3.65 -0.02
N GLN A 45 -18.40 4.49 -0.61
CA GLN A 45 -17.71 4.19 -1.87
C GLN A 45 -16.54 3.22 -1.68
N ALA A 46 -16.15 2.95 -0.44
CA ALA A 46 -15.04 2.04 -0.16
C ALA A 46 -15.28 0.64 -0.70
N GLY A 47 -16.52 0.14 -0.58
CA GLY A 47 -16.86 -1.21 -1.03
C GLY A 47 -16.09 -2.30 -0.29
N GLU A 48 -16.06 -3.49 -0.85
CA GLU A 48 -15.30 -4.61 -0.32
C GLU A 48 -13.82 -4.48 -0.67
N ILE A 49 -12.93 -4.92 0.23
CA ILE A 49 -11.48 -4.90 -0.03
C ILE A 49 -11.15 -5.66 -1.32
N ARG A 50 -11.80 -6.80 -1.52
CA ARG A 50 -11.54 -7.69 -2.66
C ARG A 50 -12.01 -7.12 -3.99
N ASP A 51 -12.96 -6.19 -3.97
CA ASP A 51 -13.48 -5.53 -5.17
C ASP A 51 -12.74 -4.23 -5.49
N ALA A 52 -11.83 -3.82 -4.60
CA ALA A 52 -11.03 -2.61 -4.80
C ALA A 52 -9.74 -2.94 -5.56
N ASN A 53 -8.99 -1.92 -5.92
CA ASN A 53 -7.70 -2.08 -6.57
C ASN A 53 -6.74 -2.84 -5.66
N LEU A 54 -6.22 -3.96 -6.15
CA LEU A 54 -5.28 -4.79 -5.40
C LEU A 54 -3.90 -4.72 -6.06
N MET A 55 -2.87 -4.73 -5.23
CA MET A 55 -1.48 -4.80 -5.70
C MET A 55 -0.81 -5.96 -4.96
N ASP A 56 -0.01 -6.74 -5.69
CA ASP A 56 0.74 -7.84 -5.09
C ASP A 56 1.77 -7.30 -4.10
N TYR A 57 1.95 -8.02 -2.99
CA TYR A 57 2.94 -7.68 -1.99
C TYR A 57 4.33 -7.53 -2.58
N GLU A 58 4.72 -8.46 -3.44
CA GLU A 58 6.03 -8.43 -4.10
C GLU A 58 6.21 -7.19 -4.97
N GLU A 59 5.17 -6.81 -5.71
CA GLU A 59 5.21 -5.61 -6.53
C GLU A 59 5.36 -4.35 -5.68
N ALA A 60 4.60 -4.24 -4.58
CA ALA A 60 4.68 -3.10 -3.68
C ALA A 60 6.07 -2.98 -3.06
N GLU A 61 6.62 -4.09 -2.57
CA GLU A 61 7.96 -4.10 -1.98
C GLU A 61 9.03 -3.75 -3.02
N GLN A 62 8.88 -4.22 -4.26
CA GLN A 62 9.82 -3.90 -5.33
C GLN A 62 9.80 -2.41 -5.66
N ARG A 63 8.62 -1.80 -5.72
CA ARG A 63 8.50 -0.36 -5.98
C ARG A 63 9.16 0.47 -4.88
N ILE A 64 9.01 0.06 -3.63
CA ILE A 64 9.64 0.74 -2.48
C ILE A 64 11.16 0.58 -2.56
N ALA A 65 11.65 -0.61 -2.87
CA ALA A 65 13.08 -0.87 -2.99
C ALA A 65 13.71 -0.06 -4.13
N ASP A 66 13.05 -0.01 -5.29
CA ASP A 66 13.52 0.76 -6.44
C ASP A 66 13.61 2.25 -6.10
N ARG A 67 12.63 2.78 -5.39
CA ARG A 67 12.64 4.18 -4.98
C ARG A 67 13.77 4.48 -4.01
N LYS A 68 13.97 3.62 -3.02
CA LYS A 68 15.07 3.79 -2.06
C LYS A 68 16.43 3.74 -2.74
N GLN A 69 16.58 2.86 -3.70
CA GLN A 69 17.82 2.75 -4.49
C GLN A 69 18.06 4.02 -5.30
N TRP A 70 17.01 4.56 -5.92
CA TRP A 70 17.10 5.80 -6.68
C TRP A 70 17.56 6.96 -5.81
N TYR A 71 17.00 7.11 -4.61
CA TYR A 71 17.42 8.14 -3.66
C TYR A 71 18.86 7.93 -3.19
N ALA A 72 19.26 6.69 -2.94
CA ALA A 72 20.61 6.36 -2.52
C ALA A 72 21.63 6.74 -3.60
N GLU A 73 21.35 6.46 -4.86
CA GLU A 73 22.20 6.83 -5.98
C GLU A 73 22.35 8.34 -6.11
N GLU A 74 21.25 9.06 -5.96
CA GLU A 74 21.26 10.53 -6.03
C GLU A 74 22.10 11.13 -4.89
N GLU A 75 21.96 10.63 -3.68
CA GLU A 75 22.76 11.04 -2.55
C GLU A 75 24.23 10.69 -2.70
N GLY A 76 24.51 9.57 -3.35
CA GLY A 76 25.88 9.09 -3.59
C GLY A 76 26.66 9.97 -4.54
N GLU A 77 26.01 10.77 -5.36
CA GLU A 77 26.65 11.66 -6.32
C GLU A 77 27.08 12.99 -5.71
N THR A 78 26.61 13.27 -4.53
CA THR A 78 26.99 14.49 -3.83
C THR A 78 28.05 14.24 -2.79
#